data_632df4e706a39cfe8d3f8815e891e366
#
_entry.id   632df4e706a39cfe8d3f8815e891e366
#
_cell.length_a   1.000
_cell.length_b   1.000
_cell.length_c   1.000
_cell.angle_alpha   90.00
_cell.angle_beta   90.00
_cell.angle_gamma   90.00
#
_symmetry.space_group_name_H-M   'P 1'
#
loop_
_entity.id
_entity.type
_entity.pdbx_description
1 polymer ?
#
loop_
_entity_poly.entity_id
_entity_poly.type
_entity_poly.pdbx_seq_one_letter_code
_entity_poly.pdbx_strand_id
1 'polypeptide(L)'
;VNFTGFTEKDFETFTIDGLEDRMEAIRERIQPKFKEIGQILTDDLSASLQKEMFLHIAKHARRTINPPKDTWLAIADNKRGYKQHPHFQVGLFDDHLFVWLAYIYELPNKEEMAGNFLENLNTISKLVPDDYYVSLDHTKKDAKPITEIDLKGALERFRDVKKAEFLIGRHIPANDELLRDGEKLLAYIRETFHTLIPLYKMSYH
;
A
#
# COMPACT_ATOMS: atom_id res chain seq x y z
N VAL A 1 3.31 8.78 20.95
CA VAL A 1 3.78 8.43 19.62
C VAL A 1 4.98 9.29 19.27
N ASN A 2 6.13 8.66 19.00
CA ASN A 2 7.37 9.37 18.68
C ASN A 2 7.56 9.58 17.18
N PHE A 3 6.62 9.14 16.35
CA PHE A 3 6.70 9.28 14.91
C PHE A 3 6.56 10.76 14.52
N THR A 4 7.59 11.27 13.86
CA THR A 4 7.65 12.68 13.44
C THR A 4 7.41 12.89 11.95
N GLY A 5 7.13 11.82 11.21
CA GLY A 5 6.92 11.86 9.77
C GLY A 5 8.12 11.37 8.99
N PHE A 6 8.06 11.57 7.68
CA PHE A 6 9.15 11.25 6.75
C PHE A 6 9.81 12.53 6.27
N THR A 7 11.13 12.50 6.14
CA THR A 7 11.94 13.65 5.79
C THR A 7 12.47 13.53 4.36
N GLU A 8 13.06 14.61 3.84
CA GLU A 8 13.75 14.58 2.56
C GLU A 8 14.83 13.50 2.53
N LYS A 9 15.52 13.31 3.64
CA LYS A 9 16.55 12.27 3.77
C LYS A 9 16.00 10.87 3.57
N ASP A 10 14.79 10.61 4.02
CA ASP A 10 14.13 9.32 3.81
C ASP A 10 13.92 9.05 2.31
N PHE A 11 13.47 10.05 1.57
CA PHE A 11 13.27 9.93 0.13
C PHE A 11 14.58 9.87 -0.65
N GLU A 12 15.62 10.57 -0.21
CA GLU A 12 16.96 10.53 -0.79
C GLU A 12 17.60 9.14 -0.71
N THR A 13 17.12 8.29 0.19
CA THR A 13 17.57 6.90 0.31
C THR A 13 17.55 6.19 -1.03
N PHE A 14 16.55 6.45 -1.87
CA PHE A 14 16.38 5.77 -3.16
C PHE A 14 17.26 6.36 -4.27
N THR A 15 18.07 7.36 -3.98
CA THR A 15 19.08 7.91 -4.88
C THR A 15 20.49 7.41 -4.56
N ILE A 16 20.65 6.66 -3.49
CA ILE A 16 21.96 6.09 -3.09
C ILE A 16 22.31 4.96 -4.06
N ASP A 17 23.53 5.03 -4.62
CA ASP A 17 24.04 4.01 -5.53
C ASP A 17 24.44 2.75 -4.78
N GLY A 18 24.24 1.61 -5.41
CA GLY A 18 24.63 0.32 -4.89
C GLY A 18 23.62 -0.30 -3.93
N LEU A 19 23.54 -1.63 -3.99
CA LEU A 19 22.58 -2.38 -3.21
C LEU A 19 22.84 -2.30 -1.69
N GLU A 20 24.08 -2.52 -1.29
CA GLU A 20 24.42 -2.56 0.14
C GLU A 20 24.18 -1.22 0.84
N ASP A 21 24.67 -0.14 0.25
CA ASP A 21 24.54 1.20 0.83
C ASP A 21 23.08 1.65 0.89
N ARG A 22 22.31 1.36 -0.15
CA ARG A 22 20.88 1.70 -0.12
C ARG A 22 20.12 0.86 0.91
N MET A 23 20.43 -0.42 1.01
CA MET A 23 19.81 -1.29 2.01
C MET A 23 20.14 -0.87 3.43
N GLU A 24 21.38 -0.46 3.69
CA GLU A 24 21.77 0.08 4.99
C GLU A 24 20.93 1.31 5.34
N ALA A 25 20.79 2.23 4.40
CA ALA A 25 19.98 3.43 4.59
C ALA A 25 18.50 3.10 4.82
N ILE A 26 17.94 2.15 4.08
CA ILE A 26 16.56 1.69 4.29
C ILE A 26 16.38 1.17 5.72
N ARG A 27 17.31 0.33 6.19
CA ARG A 27 17.23 -0.25 7.52
C ARG A 27 17.43 0.79 8.64
N GLU A 28 18.26 1.78 8.42
CA GLU A 28 18.54 2.80 9.43
C GLU A 28 17.52 3.93 9.46
N ARG A 29 17.08 4.38 8.29
CA ARG A 29 16.24 5.58 8.16
C ARG A 29 14.75 5.27 8.17
N ILE A 30 14.33 4.23 7.46
CA ILE A 30 12.93 4.00 7.12
C ILE A 30 12.29 2.88 7.95
N GLN A 31 12.95 1.74 8.06
CA GLN A 31 12.36 0.59 8.76
C GLN A 31 11.99 0.86 10.22
N PRO A 32 12.75 1.64 11.01
CA PRO A 32 12.33 1.98 12.37
C PRO A 32 11.00 2.76 12.40
N LYS A 33 10.81 3.67 11.46
CA LYS A 33 9.55 4.42 11.31
C LYS A 33 8.40 3.49 10.92
N PHE A 34 8.65 2.58 10.00
CA PHE A 34 7.65 1.58 9.60
C PHE A 34 7.25 0.66 10.75
N LYS A 35 8.19 0.25 11.59
CA LYS A 35 7.87 -0.55 12.76
C LYS A 35 6.93 0.18 13.71
N GLU A 36 7.21 1.44 13.96
CA GLU A 36 6.41 2.26 14.87
C GLU A 36 5.00 2.48 14.34
N ILE A 37 4.85 3.06 13.15
CA ILE A 37 3.52 3.31 12.59
C ILE A 37 2.81 2.02 12.21
N GLY A 38 3.57 1.02 11.76
CA GLY A 38 3.02 -0.27 11.38
C GLY A 38 2.35 -0.99 12.54
N GLN A 39 2.92 -0.91 13.73
CA GLN A 39 2.30 -1.50 14.91
C GLN A 39 0.98 -0.80 15.26
N ILE A 40 0.96 0.52 15.22
CA ILE A 40 -0.24 1.31 15.50
C ILE A 40 -1.33 0.98 14.47
N LEU A 41 -0.98 0.97 13.18
CA LEU A 41 -1.92 0.70 12.09
C LEU A 41 -2.43 -0.75 12.14
N THR A 42 -1.57 -1.69 12.47
CA THR A 42 -1.95 -3.11 12.60
C THR A 42 -2.96 -3.31 13.72
N ASP A 43 -2.73 -2.71 14.88
CA ASP A 43 -3.65 -2.78 16.02
C ASP A 43 -5.00 -2.14 15.68
N ASP A 44 -4.97 -0.98 15.01
CA ASP A 44 -6.18 -0.29 14.58
C ASP A 44 -7.00 -1.14 13.58
N LEU A 45 -6.34 -1.70 12.58
CA LEU A 45 -7.02 -2.56 11.59
C LEU A 45 -7.53 -3.85 12.23
N SER A 46 -6.78 -4.46 13.13
CA SER A 46 -7.23 -5.66 13.84
C SER A 46 -8.52 -5.40 14.61
N ALA A 47 -8.58 -4.26 15.30
CA ALA A 47 -9.78 -3.85 16.04
C ALA A 47 -10.96 -3.57 15.11
N SER A 48 -10.72 -2.81 14.03
CA SER A 48 -11.76 -2.40 13.09
C SER A 48 -12.32 -3.57 12.28
N LEU A 49 -11.46 -4.54 11.93
CA LEU A 49 -11.86 -5.73 11.16
C LEU A 49 -12.31 -6.88 12.04
N GLN A 50 -12.13 -6.78 13.36
CA GLN A 50 -12.46 -7.84 14.32
C GLN A 50 -11.77 -9.16 13.99
N LYS A 51 -10.52 -9.08 13.54
CA LYS A 51 -9.65 -10.23 13.31
C LYS A 51 -8.20 -9.82 13.46
N GLU A 52 -7.34 -10.77 13.79
CA GLU A 52 -5.92 -10.49 13.96
C GLU A 52 -5.27 -10.18 12.62
N MET A 53 -4.63 -9.02 12.55
CA MET A 53 -3.82 -8.60 11.41
C MET A 53 -2.34 -8.63 11.81
N PHE A 54 -1.46 -8.79 10.84
CA PHE A 54 -0.02 -8.97 11.06
C PHE A 54 0.78 -7.99 10.22
N LEU A 55 1.76 -7.37 10.86
CA LEU A 55 2.68 -6.44 10.22
C LEU A 55 3.81 -7.18 9.51
N HIS A 56 4.04 -6.83 8.26
CA HIS A 56 5.19 -7.28 7.47
C HIS A 56 5.94 -6.06 6.97
N ILE A 57 7.27 -6.11 7.02
CA ILE A 57 8.11 -5.04 6.47
C ILE A 57 8.96 -5.65 5.36
N ALA A 58 8.95 -5.03 4.18
CA ALA A 58 9.71 -5.51 3.04
C ALA A 58 11.21 -5.60 3.39
N LYS A 59 11.80 -6.78 3.19
CA LYS A 59 13.20 -7.04 3.51
C LYS A 59 14.11 -7.01 2.29
N HIS A 60 13.54 -7.08 1.08
CA HIS A 60 14.29 -7.12 -0.17
C HIS A 60 15.37 -8.23 -0.21
N ALA A 61 15.11 -9.33 0.48
CA ALA A 61 16.09 -10.40 0.72
C ALA A 61 16.54 -11.15 -0.52
N ARG A 62 15.74 -11.09 -1.60
CA ARG A 62 16.07 -11.78 -2.87
C ARG A 62 16.90 -10.94 -3.82
N ARG A 63 17.13 -9.66 -3.50
CA ARG A 63 17.94 -8.80 -4.35
C ARG A 63 19.41 -9.13 -4.21
N THR A 64 20.10 -9.20 -5.35
CA THR A 64 21.52 -9.58 -5.39
C THR A 64 22.40 -8.52 -6.07
N ILE A 65 21.85 -7.70 -6.96
CA ILE A 65 22.59 -6.72 -7.74
C ILE A 65 21.90 -5.34 -7.69
N ASN A 66 20.65 -5.27 -8.09
CA ASN A 66 19.93 -4.01 -8.28
C ASN A 66 19.28 -3.55 -6.96
N PRO A 67 19.54 -2.30 -6.54
CA PRO A 67 18.90 -1.78 -5.33
C PRO A 67 17.40 -1.58 -5.54
N PRO A 68 16.60 -1.72 -4.47
CA PRO A 68 15.16 -1.48 -4.57
C PRO A 68 14.85 -0.01 -4.86
N LYS A 69 13.83 0.22 -5.67
CA LYS A 69 13.35 1.57 -6.02
C LYS A 69 12.35 2.09 -5.00
N ASP A 70 11.81 1.22 -4.19
CA ASP A 70 10.80 1.51 -3.17
C ASP A 70 10.97 0.59 -1.98
N THR A 71 10.30 0.93 -0.89
CA THR A 71 10.17 0.05 0.27
C THR A 71 8.84 0.29 0.94
N TRP A 72 8.31 -0.71 1.65
CA TRP A 72 6.96 -0.65 2.20
C TRP A 72 6.80 -1.51 3.44
N LEU A 73 5.74 -1.20 4.20
CA LEU A 73 5.14 -2.12 5.14
C LEU A 73 3.85 -2.68 4.53
N ALA A 74 3.47 -3.88 4.94
CA ALA A 74 2.22 -4.51 4.54
C ALA A 74 1.53 -5.11 5.76
N ILE A 75 0.20 -4.99 5.80
CA ILE A 75 -0.61 -5.52 6.90
C ILE A 75 -1.64 -6.46 6.31
N ALA A 76 -1.57 -7.73 6.69
CA ALA A 76 -2.44 -8.78 6.18
C ALA A 76 -2.94 -9.67 7.33
N ASP A 77 -3.94 -10.50 7.05
CA ASP A 77 -4.50 -11.43 8.01
C ASP A 77 -3.71 -12.75 8.11
N ASN A 78 -2.48 -12.77 7.65
CA ASN A 78 -1.62 -13.95 7.67
C ASN A 78 -0.26 -13.62 8.27
N LYS A 79 0.16 -14.40 9.26
CA LYS A 79 1.42 -14.19 9.98
C LYS A 79 2.65 -14.48 9.13
N ARG A 80 2.56 -15.43 8.20
CA ARG A 80 3.72 -15.89 7.41
C ARG A 80 4.05 -15.00 6.23
N GLY A 81 3.05 -14.31 5.68
CA GLY A 81 3.25 -13.45 4.52
C GLY A 81 2.00 -12.71 4.12
N TYR A 82 2.13 -11.79 3.19
CA TYR A 82 1.03 -10.94 2.75
C TYR A 82 0.69 -11.07 1.27
N LYS A 83 1.60 -11.59 0.46
CA LYS A 83 1.47 -11.55 -1.01
C LYS A 83 0.27 -12.31 -1.55
N GLN A 84 -0.12 -13.39 -0.87
CA GLN A 84 -1.25 -14.23 -1.26
C GLN A 84 -2.57 -13.80 -0.62
N HIS A 85 -2.61 -12.63 0.00
CA HIS A 85 -3.78 -12.11 0.72
C HIS A 85 -4.03 -10.66 0.33
N PRO A 86 -5.29 -10.19 0.38
CA PRO A 86 -5.56 -8.76 0.37
C PRO A 86 -4.80 -8.11 1.51
N HIS A 87 -4.13 -6.99 1.25
CA HIS A 87 -3.35 -6.37 2.30
C HIS A 87 -3.29 -4.86 2.14
N PHE A 88 -3.00 -4.18 3.24
CA PHE A 88 -2.84 -2.74 3.28
C PHE A 88 -1.35 -2.42 3.24
N GLN A 89 -0.97 -1.39 2.48
CA GLN A 89 0.43 -0.99 2.34
C GLN A 89 0.63 0.48 2.66
N VAL A 90 1.76 0.82 3.24
CA VAL A 90 2.34 2.15 3.26
C VAL A 90 3.77 2.03 2.77
N GLY A 91 4.15 2.84 1.80
CA GLY A 91 5.50 2.76 1.26
C GLY A 91 5.99 4.05 0.64
N LEU A 92 7.28 4.04 0.29
CA LEU A 92 7.98 5.18 -0.29
C LEU A 92 8.66 4.77 -1.60
N PHE A 93 8.46 5.60 -2.63
CA PHE A 93 9.39 5.76 -3.74
C PHE A 93 10.27 6.99 -3.47
N ASP A 94 11.14 7.36 -4.37
CA ASP A 94 12.01 8.54 -4.22
C ASP A 94 11.23 9.87 -4.22
N ASP A 95 10.05 9.90 -4.82
CA ASP A 95 9.28 11.13 -5.07
C ASP A 95 7.88 11.17 -4.43
N HIS A 96 7.45 10.10 -3.77
CA HIS A 96 6.14 10.07 -3.13
C HIS A 96 6.00 8.96 -2.09
N LEU A 97 5.05 9.16 -1.19
CA LEU A 97 4.54 8.13 -0.29
C LEU A 97 3.24 7.59 -0.88
N PHE A 98 3.04 6.28 -0.80
CA PHE A 98 1.78 5.64 -1.20
C PHE A 98 1.11 4.93 -0.02
N VAL A 99 -0.21 4.90 -0.08
CA VAL A 99 -1.07 4.20 0.88
C VAL A 99 -2.06 3.37 0.08
N TRP A 100 -2.01 2.06 0.17
CA TRP A 100 -2.81 1.16 -0.67
C TRP A 100 -3.60 0.13 0.12
N LEU A 101 -4.77 -0.21 -0.39
CA LEU A 101 -5.34 -1.55 -0.27
C LEU A 101 -4.93 -2.31 -1.53
N ALA A 102 -4.21 -3.41 -1.38
CA ALA A 102 -3.50 -4.08 -2.47
C ALA A 102 -3.97 -5.50 -2.72
N TYR A 103 -4.20 -5.80 -3.99
CA TYR A 103 -4.51 -7.13 -4.52
C TYR A 103 -3.48 -7.42 -5.60
N ILE A 104 -2.39 -8.11 -5.23
CA ILE A 104 -1.30 -8.37 -6.16
C ILE A 104 -1.46 -9.73 -6.84
N TYR A 105 -0.68 -9.98 -7.90
CA TYR A 105 -0.91 -11.12 -8.78
C TYR A 105 -0.75 -12.48 -8.11
N GLU A 106 -0.06 -12.57 -6.98
CA GLU A 106 0.13 -13.82 -6.25
C GLU A 106 -1.11 -14.29 -5.47
N LEU A 107 -2.15 -13.47 -5.43
CA LEU A 107 -3.41 -13.78 -4.76
C LEU A 107 -4.08 -14.98 -5.46
N PRO A 108 -4.31 -16.13 -4.78
CA PRO A 108 -4.80 -17.33 -5.45
C PRO A 108 -6.26 -17.26 -5.90
N ASN A 109 -7.08 -16.44 -5.24
CA ASN A 109 -8.51 -16.32 -5.52
C ASN A 109 -8.88 -14.96 -6.14
N LYS A 110 -7.98 -14.40 -6.96
CA LYS A 110 -8.23 -13.08 -7.55
C LYS A 110 -9.43 -13.03 -8.48
N GLU A 111 -9.76 -14.11 -9.19
CA GLU A 111 -10.95 -14.16 -10.05
C GLU A 111 -12.23 -13.93 -9.25
N GLU A 112 -12.36 -14.62 -8.12
CA GLU A 112 -13.52 -14.47 -7.23
C GLU A 112 -13.59 -13.07 -6.63
N MET A 113 -12.47 -12.56 -6.14
CA MET A 113 -12.42 -11.22 -5.54
C MET A 113 -12.71 -10.13 -6.55
N ALA A 114 -12.15 -10.23 -7.75
CA ALA A 114 -12.47 -9.32 -8.85
C ALA A 114 -13.95 -9.37 -9.20
N GLY A 115 -14.54 -10.57 -9.22
CA GLY A 115 -15.97 -10.77 -9.45
C GLY A 115 -16.84 -10.04 -8.41
N ASN A 116 -16.44 -10.13 -7.14
CA ASN A 116 -17.14 -9.42 -6.06
C ASN A 116 -17.09 -7.90 -6.25
N PHE A 117 -15.95 -7.36 -6.67
CA PHE A 117 -15.84 -5.93 -7.00
C PHE A 117 -16.70 -5.56 -8.20
N LEU A 118 -16.67 -6.37 -9.25
CA LEU A 118 -17.45 -6.11 -10.47
C LEU A 118 -18.97 -6.09 -10.23
N GLU A 119 -19.45 -6.90 -9.29
CA GLU A 119 -20.84 -6.90 -8.88
C GLU A 119 -21.22 -5.65 -8.07
N ASN A 120 -20.25 -4.90 -7.58
CA ASN A 120 -20.46 -3.77 -6.67
C ASN A 120 -19.83 -2.46 -7.18
N LEU A 121 -19.69 -2.28 -8.49
CA LEU A 121 -19.07 -1.10 -9.08
C LEU A 121 -19.67 0.23 -8.61
N ASN A 122 -21.02 0.31 -8.57
CA ASN A 122 -21.70 1.51 -8.12
C ASN A 122 -21.41 1.83 -6.65
N THR A 123 -21.33 0.80 -5.82
CA THR A 123 -21.02 0.95 -4.41
C THR A 123 -19.58 1.45 -4.22
N ILE A 124 -18.62 0.90 -4.96
CA ILE A 124 -17.24 1.35 -4.94
C ILE A 124 -17.16 2.83 -5.33
N SER A 125 -17.81 3.22 -6.40
CA SER A 125 -17.82 4.62 -6.88
C SER A 125 -18.40 5.59 -5.86
N LYS A 126 -19.34 5.15 -5.04
CA LYS A 126 -19.94 5.98 -3.97
C LYS A 126 -19.07 6.05 -2.72
N LEU A 127 -18.36 4.97 -2.39
CA LEU A 127 -17.54 4.88 -1.18
C LEU A 127 -16.18 5.57 -1.31
N VAL A 128 -15.58 5.52 -2.49
CA VAL A 128 -14.22 5.99 -2.72
C VAL A 128 -14.24 7.44 -3.19
N PRO A 129 -13.63 8.37 -2.44
CA PRO A 129 -13.53 9.77 -2.86
C PRO A 129 -12.76 9.96 -4.16
N ASP A 130 -13.01 11.08 -4.85
CA ASP A 130 -12.42 11.39 -6.16
C ASP A 130 -10.91 11.60 -6.12
N ASP A 131 -10.36 11.91 -4.94
CA ASP A 131 -8.91 12.11 -4.75
C ASP A 131 -8.13 10.80 -4.53
N TYR A 132 -8.79 9.67 -4.66
CA TYR A 132 -8.12 8.36 -4.59
C TYR A 132 -7.58 7.95 -5.95
N TYR A 133 -6.56 7.11 -5.91
CA TYR A 133 -5.81 6.63 -7.06
C TYR A 133 -5.92 5.11 -7.18
N VAL A 134 -5.72 4.63 -8.41
CA VAL A 134 -5.64 3.20 -8.71
C VAL A 134 -4.33 2.91 -9.42
N SER A 135 -3.63 1.88 -8.96
CA SER A 135 -2.43 1.33 -9.61
C SER A 135 -2.74 -0.06 -10.12
N LEU A 136 -2.22 -0.40 -11.28
CA LEU A 136 -2.37 -1.72 -11.89
C LEU A 136 -1.10 -2.56 -11.80
N ASP A 137 -0.04 -2.02 -11.19
CA ASP A 137 1.25 -2.70 -11.06
C ASP A 137 2.02 -2.09 -9.88
N HIS A 138 2.18 -2.85 -8.80
CA HIS A 138 2.84 -2.36 -7.59
C HIS A 138 4.34 -2.08 -7.78
N THR A 139 4.95 -2.59 -8.84
CA THR A 139 6.38 -2.36 -9.12
C THR A 139 6.66 -1.02 -9.76
N LYS A 140 5.61 -0.31 -10.18
CA LYS A 140 5.71 0.96 -10.90
C LYS A 140 5.12 2.10 -10.08
N LYS A 141 5.61 3.31 -10.36
CA LYS A 141 5.05 4.55 -9.79
C LYS A 141 3.69 4.92 -10.38
N ASP A 142 3.38 4.39 -11.56
CA ASP A 142 2.20 4.74 -12.33
C ASP A 142 0.92 4.48 -11.54
N ALA A 143 0.14 5.52 -11.35
CA ALA A 143 -1.19 5.44 -10.78
C ALA A 143 -2.02 6.57 -11.35
N LYS A 144 -3.33 6.34 -11.48
CA LYS A 144 -4.25 7.34 -12.01
C LYS A 144 -5.36 7.64 -11.01
N PRO A 145 -5.85 8.89 -10.98
CA PRO A 145 -7.05 9.20 -10.22
C PRO A 145 -8.18 8.24 -10.59
N ILE A 146 -8.97 7.82 -9.60
CA ILE A 146 -10.09 6.91 -9.84
C ILE A 146 -11.10 7.49 -10.84
N THR A 147 -11.19 8.81 -10.93
CA THR A 147 -12.06 9.51 -11.88
C THR A 147 -11.58 9.44 -13.34
N GLU A 148 -10.33 9.04 -13.56
CA GLU A 148 -9.70 9.01 -14.89
C GLU A 148 -9.46 7.60 -15.41
N ILE A 149 -9.88 6.57 -14.67
CA ILE A 149 -9.70 5.18 -15.10
C ILE A 149 -11.05 4.56 -15.50
N ASP A 150 -10.97 3.56 -16.37
CA ASP A 150 -12.05 2.62 -16.59
C ASP A 150 -11.99 1.55 -15.48
N LEU A 151 -12.73 1.77 -14.39
CA LEU A 151 -12.70 0.89 -13.23
C LEU A 151 -13.16 -0.53 -13.60
N LYS A 152 -14.23 -0.64 -14.38
CA LYS A 152 -14.74 -1.93 -14.85
C LYS A 152 -13.69 -2.67 -15.66
N GLY A 153 -13.08 -2.01 -16.63
CA GLY A 153 -12.02 -2.60 -17.46
C GLY A 153 -10.80 -3.00 -16.65
N ALA A 154 -10.39 -2.20 -15.67
CA ALA A 154 -9.28 -2.52 -14.77
C ALA A 154 -9.57 -3.78 -13.94
N LEU A 155 -10.78 -3.92 -13.43
CA LEU A 155 -11.19 -5.08 -12.63
C LEU A 155 -11.37 -6.33 -13.48
N GLU A 156 -11.89 -6.18 -14.71
CA GLU A 156 -11.96 -7.28 -15.66
C GLU A 156 -10.55 -7.79 -16.04
N ARG A 157 -9.61 -6.87 -16.26
CA ARG A 157 -8.22 -7.23 -16.50
C ARG A 157 -7.61 -7.95 -15.29
N PHE A 158 -7.87 -7.45 -14.08
CA PHE A 158 -7.42 -8.08 -12.84
C PHE A 158 -7.96 -9.52 -12.73
N ARG A 159 -9.22 -9.73 -13.09
CA ARG A 159 -9.85 -11.06 -13.11
C ARG A 159 -9.20 -12.00 -14.12
N ASP A 160 -8.99 -11.52 -15.35
CA ASP A 160 -8.72 -12.38 -16.51
C ASP A 160 -7.23 -12.54 -16.84
N VAL A 161 -6.37 -11.60 -16.44
CA VAL A 161 -4.94 -11.61 -16.77
C VAL A 161 -4.14 -12.09 -15.55
N LYS A 162 -3.38 -13.16 -15.76
CA LYS A 162 -2.68 -13.87 -14.67
C LYS A 162 -1.83 -12.96 -13.77
N LYS A 163 -1.05 -12.06 -14.35
CA LYS A 163 -0.16 -11.16 -13.60
C LYS A 163 -0.75 -9.77 -13.33
N ALA A 164 -2.00 -9.56 -13.66
CA ALA A 164 -2.64 -8.28 -13.38
C ALA A 164 -2.90 -8.09 -11.88
N GLU A 165 -2.86 -6.83 -11.47
CA GLU A 165 -3.01 -6.41 -10.08
C GLU A 165 -4.01 -5.28 -9.98
N PHE A 166 -4.51 -5.06 -8.76
CA PHE A 166 -5.40 -3.96 -8.45
C PHE A 166 -5.04 -3.37 -7.09
N LEU A 167 -4.59 -2.12 -7.08
CA LEU A 167 -4.26 -1.40 -5.85
C LEU A 167 -5.02 -0.08 -5.86
N ILE A 168 -5.61 0.27 -4.72
CA ILE A 168 -6.42 1.48 -4.58
C ILE A 168 -6.06 2.20 -3.29
N GLY A 169 -5.94 3.52 -3.35
CA GLY A 169 -5.59 4.32 -2.18
C GLY A 169 -5.19 5.73 -2.54
N ARG A 170 -4.18 6.26 -1.87
CA ARG A 170 -3.75 7.65 -2.04
C ARG A 170 -2.23 7.77 -2.16
N HIS A 171 -1.80 8.83 -2.82
CA HIS A 171 -0.41 9.24 -2.96
C HIS A 171 -0.19 10.60 -2.31
N ILE A 172 1.00 10.81 -1.74
CA ILE A 172 1.43 12.11 -1.21
C ILE A 172 2.81 12.41 -1.80
N PRO A 173 2.98 13.52 -2.54
CA PRO A 173 4.30 13.91 -3.07
C PRO A 173 5.33 14.10 -1.95
N ALA A 174 6.59 13.77 -2.23
CA ALA A 174 7.68 13.86 -1.25
C ALA A 174 7.88 15.26 -0.67
N ASN A 175 7.50 16.30 -1.42
CA ASN A 175 7.62 17.70 -0.98
C ASN A 175 6.40 18.21 -0.21
N ASP A 176 5.38 17.40 0.01
CA ASP A 176 4.20 17.79 0.78
C ASP A 176 4.55 17.88 2.27
N GLU A 177 4.21 19.00 2.89
CA GLU A 177 4.47 19.23 4.31
C GLU A 177 3.73 18.27 5.25
N LEU A 178 2.64 17.67 4.79
CA LEU A 178 1.93 16.63 5.55
C LEU A 178 2.88 15.52 5.98
N LEU A 179 3.84 15.16 5.13
CA LEU A 179 4.83 14.12 5.42
C LEU A 179 5.76 14.44 6.58
N ARG A 180 5.90 15.73 6.92
CA ARG A 180 6.77 16.21 8.01
C ARG A 180 6.04 16.27 9.35
N ASP A 181 4.74 16.04 9.37
CA ASP A 181 3.92 16.06 10.57
C ASP A 181 3.43 14.63 10.88
N GLY A 182 4.09 13.98 11.84
CA GLY A 182 3.82 12.57 12.14
C GLY A 182 2.39 12.29 12.57
N GLU A 183 1.80 13.14 13.42
CA GLU A 183 0.41 12.95 13.87
C GLU A 183 -0.58 13.09 12.73
N LYS A 184 -0.44 14.13 11.93
CA LYS A 184 -1.34 14.39 10.80
C LYS A 184 -1.19 13.32 9.72
N LEU A 185 0.04 12.88 9.46
CA LEU A 185 0.28 11.83 8.48
C LEU A 185 -0.33 10.51 8.93
N LEU A 186 -0.14 10.15 10.19
CA LEU A 186 -0.71 8.92 10.73
C LEU A 186 -2.25 8.95 10.66
N ALA A 187 -2.86 10.09 10.99
CA ALA A 187 -4.30 10.27 10.87
C ALA A 187 -4.77 10.14 9.42
N TYR A 188 -4.02 10.67 8.47
CA TYR A 188 -4.31 10.57 7.04
C TYR A 188 -4.24 9.12 6.55
N ILE A 189 -3.24 8.38 6.97
CA ILE A 189 -3.10 6.96 6.61
C ILE A 189 -4.25 6.15 7.20
N ARG A 190 -4.59 6.36 8.45
CA ARG A 190 -5.72 5.70 9.12
C ARG A 190 -7.04 5.99 8.39
N GLU A 191 -7.28 7.25 8.05
CA GLU A 191 -8.48 7.64 7.29
C GLU A 191 -8.54 6.90 5.96
N THR A 192 -7.41 6.82 5.25
CA THR A 192 -7.33 6.11 3.98
C THR A 192 -7.70 4.63 4.15
N PHE A 193 -7.12 3.97 5.13
CA PHE A 193 -7.43 2.57 5.40
C PHE A 193 -8.90 2.38 5.80
N HIS A 194 -9.43 3.23 6.66
CA HIS A 194 -10.83 3.13 7.09
C HIS A 194 -11.81 3.33 5.94
N THR A 195 -11.52 4.23 5.02
CA THR A 195 -12.31 4.41 3.79
C THR A 195 -12.33 3.12 2.95
N LEU A 196 -11.23 2.38 2.95
CA LEU A 196 -11.06 1.17 2.13
C LEU A 196 -11.50 -0.12 2.82
N ILE A 197 -11.78 -0.10 4.11
CA ILE A 197 -12.28 -1.28 4.83
C ILE A 197 -13.53 -1.89 4.18
N PRO A 198 -14.54 -1.11 3.75
CA PRO A 198 -15.68 -1.69 3.04
C PRO A 198 -15.29 -2.46 1.78
N LEU A 199 -14.30 -1.99 1.03
CA LEU A 199 -13.79 -2.70 -0.14
C LEU A 199 -13.07 -3.99 0.25
N TYR A 200 -12.27 -3.93 1.30
CA TYR A 200 -11.59 -5.12 1.84
C TYR A 200 -12.62 -6.21 2.17
N LYS A 201 -13.68 -5.84 2.88
CA LYS A 201 -14.76 -6.77 3.22
C LYS A 201 -15.51 -7.27 2.00
N MET A 202 -15.79 -6.39 1.05
CA MET A 202 -16.47 -6.70 -0.21
C MET A 202 -15.71 -7.76 -1.01
N SER A 203 -14.39 -7.74 -0.99
CA SER A 203 -13.57 -8.69 -1.75
C SER A 203 -13.75 -10.13 -1.31
N TYR A 204 -14.24 -10.38 -0.09
CA TYR A 204 -14.50 -11.72 0.45
C TYR A 204 -15.94 -12.21 0.20
N HIS A 205 -16.81 -11.36 -0.24
CA HIS A 205 -18.23 -11.66 -0.39
C HIS A 205 -18.80 -11.20 -1.73
#